data_5d76be514330dc2493b583aa6c4b4cbc
#
_entry.id   5d76be514330dc2493b583aa6c4b4cbc
#
_cell.length_a   1.000
_cell.length_b   1.000
_cell.length_c   1.000
_cell.angle_alpha   90.00
_cell.angle_beta   90.00
_cell.angle_gamma   90.00
#
_symmetry.space_group_name_H-M   'P 1'
#
loop_
_entity.id
_entity.type
_entity.pdbx_description
1 polymer ?
#
loop_
_entity_poly.entity_id
_entity_poly.type
_entity_poly.pdbx_seq_one_letter_code
_entity_poly.pdbx_strand_id
1 'polypeptide(L)'
;MSLVIVAVAQPILSAQPSAALSALPAAQIHPLPRTLAQWHDPQQSGNYFDQVRVVVVNYLVWSTFPVTVYVEPPTAAEQAYPFTANRAKTWVIAVEKALQEWNRYLPLQRVDQAEDADIRMARLPLPLKLDRSNPNSDRKLPMPRARSAETRFELYAKKPTVAASDQPGILSHRVTVYIRPDQAADYLQAAARHELGHALGIWGHSPEPTDALYFSQVRNPAKISARDLNTLKRVYEQPTRLGWALKN
;
A
#
# COMPACT_ATOMS: atom_id res chain seq x y z
N MET A 1 -20.01 -1.08 -10.29
CA MET A 1 -19.13 0.11 -10.19
C MET A 1 -17.72 -0.40 -9.98
N SER A 2 -16.87 -0.29 -11.00
CA SER A 2 -15.49 -0.80 -10.93
C SER A 2 -14.57 0.24 -10.30
N LEU A 3 -13.90 -0.13 -9.22
CA LEU A 3 -12.84 0.65 -8.60
C LEU A 3 -11.60 0.58 -9.49
N VAL A 4 -11.21 1.68 -10.12
CA VAL A 4 -9.93 1.76 -10.83
C VAL A 4 -8.91 2.36 -9.86
N ILE A 5 -8.08 1.50 -9.28
CA ILE A 5 -6.93 1.93 -8.50
C ILE A 5 -5.80 2.20 -9.49
N VAL A 6 -5.36 3.45 -9.55
CA VAL A 6 -4.14 3.82 -10.28
C VAL A 6 -3.09 4.18 -9.25
N ALA A 7 -2.12 3.32 -9.12
CA ALA A 7 -0.90 3.63 -8.43
C ALA A 7 -0.07 4.61 -9.26
N VAL A 8 0.23 5.77 -8.72
CA VAL A 8 1.13 6.74 -9.34
C VAL A 8 2.46 6.69 -8.60
N ALA A 9 3.43 6.01 -9.20
CA ALA A 9 4.83 6.19 -8.82
C ALA A 9 5.29 7.54 -9.36
N GLN A 10 5.63 8.48 -8.50
CA GLN A 10 6.42 9.65 -8.90
C GLN A 10 7.85 9.46 -8.44
N PRO A 11 8.83 9.31 -9.34
CA PRO A 11 10.22 9.34 -8.96
C PRO A 11 10.61 10.79 -8.66
N ILE A 12 10.98 11.08 -7.42
CA ILE A 12 11.73 12.30 -7.12
C ILE A 12 13.19 12.03 -7.45
N LEU A 13 13.51 11.97 -8.73
CA LEU A 13 14.88 12.09 -9.23
C LEU A 13 14.81 12.77 -10.60
N SER A 14 15.09 14.05 -10.64
CA SER A 14 15.36 14.81 -11.87
C SER A 14 16.76 14.54 -12.40
N ALA A 15 17.09 13.26 -12.61
CA ALA A 15 18.32 12.82 -13.27
C ALA A 15 17.97 11.83 -14.38
N GLN A 16 18.71 11.85 -15.46
CA GLN A 16 18.45 11.00 -16.63
C GLN A 16 18.27 9.53 -16.23
N PRO A 17 17.26 8.81 -16.78
CA PRO A 17 16.84 7.48 -16.30
C PRO A 17 17.95 6.44 -16.22
N SER A 18 18.97 6.50 -17.09
CA SER A 18 20.07 5.53 -17.13
C SER A 18 21.09 5.70 -16.00
N ALA A 19 21.40 6.94 -15.60
CA ALA A 19 22.35 7.21 -14.52
C ALA A 19 21.74 6.90 -13.14
N ALA A 20 20.44 7.18 -12.97
CA ALA A 20 19.72 6.86 -11.74
C ALA A 20 19.60 5.35 -11.48
N LEU A 21 19.45 4.53 -12.52
CA LEU A 21 19.36 3.07 -12.39
C LEU A 21 20.72 2.44 -12.03
N SER A 22 21.84 3.02 -12.48
CA SER A 22 23.18 2.51 -12.15
C SER A 22 23.60 2.76 -10.69
N ALA A 23 22.99 3.75 -10.03
CA ALA A 23 23.23 4.05 -8.61
C ALA A 23 22.41 3.17 -7.65
N LEU A 24 21.43 2.40 -8.15
CA LEU A 24 20.63 1.53 -7.31
C LEU A 24 21.41 0.30 -6.84
N PRO A 25 21.16 -0.21 -5.62
CA PRO A 25 21.79 -1.44 -5.13
C PRO A 25 21.45 -2.64 -6.02
N ALA A 26 22.28 -3.69 -5.94
CA ALA A 26 21.92 -4.98 -6.52
C ALA A 26 20.66 -5.53 -5.82
N ALA A 27 19.76 -6.12 -6.59
CA ALA A 27 18.58 -6.75 -6.02
C ALA A 27 18.98 -8.06 -5.30
N GLN A 28 18.53 -8.24 -4.05
CA GLN A 28 18.79 -9.40 -3.21
C GLN A 28 17.53 -9.77 -2.43
N ILE A 29 17.46 -11.01 -1.96
CA ILE A 29 16.34 -11.54 -1.19
C ILE A 29 16.58 -11.24 0.30
N HIS A 30 15.56 -10.70 0.98
CA HIS A 30 15.55 -10.56 2.45
C HIS A 30 15.00 -11.84 3.10
N PRO A 31 15.44 -12.15 4.33
CA PRO A 31 14.78 -13.18 5.13
C PRO A 31 13.28 -12.88 5.31
N LEU A 32 12.44 -13.91 5.20
CA LEU A 32 11.02 -13.76 5.45
C LEU A 32 10.77 -13.35 6.92
N PRO A 33 9.84 -12.41 7.19
CA PRO A 33 9.34 -12.17 8.53
C PRO A 33 8.79 -13.47 9.15
N ARG A 34 9.05 -13.69 10.43
CA ARG A 34 8.73 -14.95 11.10
C ARG A 34 7.27 -15.38 10.92
N THR A 35 6.34 -14.46 11.07
CA THR A 35 4.89 -14.72 10.93
C THR A 35 4.53 -15.16 9.51
N LEU A 36 5.12 -14.51 8.49
CA LEU A 36 4.90 -14.86 7.09
C LEU A 36 5.63 -16.15 6.70
N ALA A 37 6.80 -16.40 7.29
CA ALA A 37 7.55 -17.67 7.09
C ALA A 37 6.75 -18.87 7.62
N GLN A 38 6.04 -18.70 8.74
CA GLN A 38 5.21 -19.74 9.37
C GLN A 38 3.87 -19.94 8.65
N TRP A 39 3.48 -19.02 7.77
CA TRP A 39 2.26 -19.18 6.99
C TRP A 39 2.37 -20.39 6.04
N HIS A 40 1.37 -21.25 6.07
CA HIS A 40 1.16 -22.30 5.09
C HIS A 40 -0.32 -22.38 4.75
N ASP A 41 -0.61 -22.78 3.53
CA ASP A 41 -1.95 -22.96 3.01
C ASP A 41 -2.24 -24.47 2.82
N PRO A 42 -2.94 -25.13 3.77
CA PRO A 42 -3.21 -26.56 3.69
C PRO A 42 -4.19 -26.91 2.57
N GLN A 43 -4.93 -25.93 2.04
CA GLN A 43 -5.92 -26.13 1.00
C GLN A 43 -5.34 -25.92 -0.40
N GLN A 44 -4.09 -25.49 -0.51
CA GLN A 44 -3.43 -25.21 -1.79
C GLN A 44 -4.25 -24.27 -2.68
N SER A 45 -4.78 -23.18 -2.11
CA SER A 45 -5.70 -22.24 -2.75
C SER A 45 -5.09 -21.49 -3.95
N GLY A 46 -3.79 -21.67 -4.19
CA GLY A 46 -3.06 -20.95 -5.24
C GLY A 46 -2.70 -19.52 -4.86
N ASN A 47 -2.35 -18.74 -5.85
CA ASN A 47 -1.98 -17.32 -5.71
C ASN A 47 -2.24 -16.58 -7.03
N TYR A 48 -2.00 -15.28 -7.05
CA TYR A 48 -2.06 -14.41 -8.24
C TYR A 48 -0.78 -13.58 -8.39
N PHE A 49 0.36 -14.18 -8.08
CA PHE A 49 1.67 -13.52 -8.15
C PHE A 49 2.01 -13.03 -9.56
N ASP A 50 1.54 -13.69 -10.60
CA ASP A 50 1.64 -13.28 -12.00
C ASP A 50 0.96 -11.92 -12.32
N GLN A 51 0.03 -11.49 -11.45
CA GLN A 51 -0.61 -10.18 -11.53
C GLN A 51 0.16 -9.09 -10.77
N VAL A 52 1.22 -9.43 -10.03
CA VAL A 52 2.03 -8.47 -9.29
C VAL A 52 3.02 -7.79 -10.22
N ARG A 53 2.99 -6.48 -10.25
CA ARG A 53 3.85 -5.67 -11.12
C ARG A 53 5.24 -5.50 -10.55
N VAL A 54 6.23 -5.71 -11.37
CA VAL A 54 7.61 -5.36 -11.09
C VAL A 54 7.79 -3.85 -11.29
N VAL A 55 8.41 -3.19 -10.32
CA VAL A 55 8.73 -1.75 -10.35
C VAL A 55 10.24 -1.53 -10.45
N VAL A 56 10.71 -0.28 -10.46
CA VAL A 56 12.14 0.05 -10.63
C VAL A 56 13.07 -0.58 -9.57
N VAL A 57 12.54 -0.87 -8.39
CA VAL A 57 13.24 -1.56 -7.29
C VAL A 57 12.97 -3.06 -7.25
N ASN A 58 12.42 -3.64 -8.28
CA ASN A 58 11.84 -4.96 -8.46
C ASN A 58 10.52 -5.09 -7.69
N TYR A 59 10.55 -5.58 -6.45
CA TYR A 59 9.34 -5.74 -5.63
C TYR A 59 9.37 -4.81 -4.42
N LEU A 60 8.19 -4.32 -4.02
CA LEU A 60 8.03 -3.47 -2.84
C LEU A 60 8.01 -4.35 -1.58
N VAL A 61 9.18 -4.62 -1.03
CA VAL A 61 9.38 -5.48 0.14
C VAL A 61 9.90 -4.66 1.30
N TRP A 62 9.28 -4.76 2.45
CA TRP A 62 9.81 -4.20 3.69
C TRP A 62 10.95 -5.07 4.22
N SER A 63 12.09 -4.46 4.47
CA SER A 63 13.31 -5.13 4.95
C SER A 63 13.50 -5.04 6.46
N THR A 64 12.73 -4.18 7.12
CA THR A 64 12.81 -3.92 8.56
C THR A 64 11.43 -4.06 9.18
N PHE A 65 11.33 -4.69 10.35
CA PHE A 65 10.09 -4.91 11.09
C PHE A 65 10.25 -4.51 12.56
N PRO A 66 9.17 -4.08 13.21
CA PRO A 66 7.84 -3.86 12.65
C PRO A 66 7.82 -2.70 11.64
N VAL A 67 6.92 -2.77 10.65
CA VAL A 67 6.64 -1.64 9.77
C VAL A 67 5.83 -0.61 10.55
N THR A 68 6.29 0.64 10.58
CA THR A 68 5.63 1.70 11.34
C THR A 68 4.47 2.31 10.56
N VAL A 69 3.33 2.49 11.24
CA VAL A 69 2.09 2.98 10.61
C VAL A 69 1.52 4.16 11.39
N TYR A 70 1.38 5.29 10.72
CA TYR A 70 0.64 6.44 11.20
C TYR A 70 -0.80 6.41 10.65
N VAL A 71 -1.79 6.58 11.52
CA VAL A 71 -3.19 6.78 11.13
C VAL A 71 -3.60 8.17 11.52
N GLU A 72 -4.00 8.96 10.54
CA GLU A 72 -4.38 10.36 10.73
C GLU A 72 -5.52 10.48 11.75
N PRO A 73 -5.30 11.19 12.89
CA PRO A 73 -6.32 11.39 13.91
C PRO A 73 -7.41 12.36 13.41
N PRO A 74 -8.60 12.37 14.04
CA PRO A 74 -9.61 13.39 13.75
C PRO A 74 -9.06 14.80 14.00
N THR A 75 -9.20 15.68 13.02
CA THR A 75 -8.78 17.07 13.11
C THR A 75 -9.70 17.88 14.04
N ALA A 76 -9.22 19.01 14.56
CA ALA A 76 -10.06 19.92 15.37
C ALA A 76 -11.30 20.39 14.60
N ALA A 77 -11.18 20.66 13.30
CA ALA A 77 -12.30 21.05 12.44
C ALA A 77 -13.34 19.94 12.30
N GLU A 78 -12.91 18.68 12.17
CA GLU A 78 -13.82 17.53 12.12
C GLU A 78 -14.53 17.31 13.47
N GLN A 79 -13.84 17.56 14.58
CA GLN A 79 -14.38 17.40 15.93
C GLN A 79 -15.36 18.49 16.33
N ALA A 80 -15.37 19.64 15.64
CA ALA A 80 -16.23 20.77 15.94
C ALA A 80 -17.73 20.46 15.77
N TYR A 81 -18.08 19.48 14.93
CA TYR A 81 -19.48 19.14 14.67
C TYR A 81 -19.69 17.62 14.83
N PRO A 82 -20.80 17.19 15.49
CA PRO A 82 -21.06 15.77 15.79
C PRO A 82 -21.02 14.85 14.57
N PHE A 83 -21.54 15.30 13.43
CA PHE A 83 -21.57 14.52 12.19
C PHE A 83 -20.15 14.23 11.64
N THR A 84 -19.31 15.27 11.53
CA THR A 84 -17.93 15.12 11.03
C THR A 84 -17.05 14.36 12.03
N ALA A 85 -17.24 14.60 13.33
CA ALA A 85 -16.55 13.87 14.39
C ALA A 85 -16.83 12.37 14.33
N ASN A 86 -18.13 11.99 14.18
CA ASN A 86 -18.50 10.58 14.06
C ASN A 86 -17.93 9.92 12.79
N ARG A 87 -17.94 10.63 11.66
CA ARG A 87 -17.32 10.13 10.42
C ARG A 87 -15.84 9.88 10.57
N ALA A 88 -15.10 10.85 11.13
CA ALA A 88 -13.67 10.73 11.34
C ALA A 88 -13.34 9.58 12.31
N LYS A 89 -14.10 9.44 13.39
CA LYS A 89 -13.97 8.32 14.33
C LYS A 89 -14.25 6.96 13.67
N THR A 90 -15.32 6.87 12.88
CA THR A 90 -15.66 5.64 12.12
C THR A 90 -14.54 5.25 11.16
N TRP A 91 -13.94 6.24 10.48
CA TRP A 91 -12.83 6.01 9.58
C TRP A 91 -11.60 5.46 10.34
N VAL A 92 -11.21 6.08 11.46
CA VAL A 92 -10.09 5.60 12.28
C VAL A 92 -10.32 4.16 12.72
N ILE A 93 -11.51 3.85 13.27
CA ILE A 93 -11.86 2.51 13.72
C ILE A 93 -11.76 1.48 12.57
N ALA A 94 -12.24 1.82 11.38
CA ALA A 94 -12.19 0.94 10.23
C ALA A 94 -10.75 0.65 9.77
N VAL A 95 -9.91 1.68 9.73
CA VAL A 95 -8.47 1.54 9.41
C VAL A 95 -7.75 0.69 10.46
N GLU A 96 -8.00 0.94 11.74
CA GLU A 96 -7.38 0.16 12.84
C GLU A 96 -7.75 -1.33 12.76
N LYS A 97 -9.00 -1.65 12.43
CA LYS A 97 -9.43 -3.05 12.23
C LYS A 97 -8.67 -3.69 11.06
N ALA A 98 -8.52 -2.99 9.95
CA ALA A 98 -7.76 -3.49 8.80
C ALA A 98 -6.27 -3.69 9.13
N LEU A 99 -5.67 -2.79 9.92
CA LEU A 99 -4.29 -2.96 10.43
C LEU A 99 -4.17 -4.21 11.29
N GLN A 100 -5.13 -4.45 12.21
CA GLN A 100 -5.13 -5.65 13.06
C GLN A 100 -5.24 -6.94 12.25
N GLU A 101 -5.97 -6.94 11.12
CA GLU A 101 -6.06 -8.09 10.22
C GLU A 101 -4.70 -8.42 9.60
N TRP A 102 -3.98 -7.44 9.04
CA TRP A 102 -2.68 -7.62 8.42
C TRP A 102 -1.56 -7.87 9.42
N ASN A 103 -1.64 -7.30 10.63
CA ASN A 103 -0.64 -7.48 11.69
C ASN A 103 -0.44 -8.93 12.13
N ARG A 104 -1.39 -9.81 11.82
CA ARG A 104 -1.27 -11.26 12.06
C ARG A 104 -0.20 -11.91 11.18
N TYR A 105 0.11 -11.30 10.04
CA TYR A 105 0.98 -11.87 9.00
C TYR A 105 2.28 -11.10 8.82
N LEU A 106 2.24 -9.79 8.98
CA LEU A 106 3.41 -8.90 8.95
C LEU A 106 3.38 -7.99 10.19
N PRO A 107 4.45 -7.93 11.00
CA PRO A 107 4.48 -7.08 12.18
C PRO A 107 4.31 -5.61 11.83
N LEU A 108 3.24 -4.99 12.31
CA LEU A 108 2.90 -3.57 12.15
C LEU A 108 2.90 -2.89 13.51
N GLN A 109 3.41 -1.68 13.60
CA GLN A 109 3.45 -0.88 14.81
C GLN A 109 2.87 0.51 14.57
N ARG A 110 1.90 0.91 15.38
CA ARG A 110 1.40 2.28 15.38
C ARG A 110 2.45 3.25 15.88
N VAL A 111 2.51 4.41 15.21
CA VAL A 111 3.29 5.58 15.64
C VAL A 111 2.40 6.83 15.65
N ASP A 112 2.74 7.78 16.51
CA ASP A 112 1.95 8.99 16.73
C ASP A 112 2.37 10.15 15.82
N GLN A 113 3.56 10.08 15.25
CA GLN A 113 4.10 11.10 14.35
C GLN A 113 4.14 10.58 12.91
N ALA A 114 3.62 11.38 11.98
CA ALA A 114 3.59 11.01 10.56
C ALA A 114 5.00 10.87 9.96
N GLU A 115 5.97 11.62 10.51
CA GLU A 115 7.38 11.63 10.07
C GLU A 115 8.07 10.29 10.34
N ASP A 116 7.67 9.60 11.42
CA ASP A 116 8.26 8.33 11.86
C ASP A 116 7.63 7.11 11.15
N ALA A 117 6.61 7.35 10.31
CA ALA A 117 5.86 6.28 9.69
C ALA A 117 6.46 5.83 8.36
N ASP A 118 6.54 4.51 8.18
CA ASP A 118 6.77 3.85 6.90
C ASP A 118 5.51 3.89 6.04
N ILE A 119 4.33 3.72 6.66
CA ILE A 119 3.02 3.80 6.02
C ILE A 119 2.18 4.91 6.67
N ARG A 120 1.65 5.82 5.87
CA ARG A 120 0.73 6.87 6.32
C ARG A 120 -0.67 6.59 5.80
N MET A 121 -1.63 6.44 6.72
CA MET A 121 -3.05 6.32 6.40
C MET A 121 -3.71 7.69 6.53
N ALA A 122 -4.18 8.26 5.43
CA ALA A 122 -4.68 9.63 5.36
C ALA A 122 -6.11 9.70 4.80
N ARG A 123 -6.87 10.66 5.30
CA ARG A 123 -8.20 11.02 4.77
C ARG A 123 -8.04 12.13 3.74
N LEU A 124 -8.27 11.80 2.48
CA LEU A 124 -8.33 12.85 1.45
C LEU A 124 -9.48 12.58 0.48
N PRO A 125 -10.21 13.64 0.08
CA PRO A 125 -11.07 13.54 -1.08
C PRO A 125 -10.19 13.40 -2.32
N LEU A 126 -10.14 12.20 -2.88
CA LEU A 126 -9.40 11.97 -4.11
C LEU A 126 -10.05 12.72 -5.27
N PRO A 127 -9.29 13.40 -6.14
CA PRO A 127 -9.84 14.08 -7.28
C PRO A 127 -10.55 13.09 -8.21
N LEU A 128 -11.68 13.52 -8.78
CA LEU A 128 -12.37 12.75 -9.80
C LEU A 128 -11.44 12.60 -11.02
N LYS A 129 -11.17 11.38 -11.44
CA LYS A 129 -10.52 11.13 -12.73
C LYS A 129 -11.56 10.93 -13.80
N LEU A 130 -11.42 11.66 -14.91
CA LEU A 130 -12.15 11.39 -16.15
C LEU A 130 -11.57 10.12 -16.74
N ASP A 131 -12.41 9.10 -16.91
CA ASP A 131 -12.03 7.89 -17.62
C ASP A 131 -11.97 8.19 -19.14
N ARG A 132 -10.75 8.35 -19.65
CA ARG A 132 -10.49 8.59 -21.08
C ARG A 132 -10.14 7.31 -21.83
N SER A 133 -10.29 6.14 -21.22
CA SER A 133 -9.77 4.87 -21.75
C SER A 133 -10.60 4.24 -22.87
N ASN A 134 -11.71 4.83 -23.30
CA ASN A 134 -12.48 4.30 -24.42
C ASN A 134 -12.82 5.38 -25.45
N PRO A 135 -11.95 5.63 -26.47
CA PRO A 135 -12.20 6.62 -27.52
C PRO A 135 -13.33 6.23 -28.50
N ASN A 136 -13.82 4.99 -28.46
CA ASN A 136 -14.83 4.46 -29.37
C ASN A 136 -16.23 4.26 -28.75
N SER A 137 -16.50 4.79 -27.57
CA SER A 137 -17.87 4.72 -27.05
C SER A 137 -18.70 5.86 -27.64
N ASP A 138 -19.60 5.54 -28.55
CA ASP A 138 -20.65 6.41 -29.11
C ASP A 138 -21.64 6.94 -28.04
N ARG A 139 -21.32 6.85 -26.77
CA ARG A 139 -22.20 7.25 -25.67
C ARG A 139 -21.51 8.15 -24.68
N LYS A 140 -21.97 9.42 -24.69
CA LYS A 140 -21.99 10.35 -23.55
C LYS A 140 -20.68 10.56 -22.82
N LEU A 141 -20.38 11.82 -22.54
CA LEU A 141 -19.28 12.33 -21.73
C LEU A 141 -18.79 11.28 -20.70
N PRO A 142 -17.46 11.03 -20.67
CA PRO A 142 -16.90 10.07 -19.72
C PRO A 142 -17.33 10.47 -18.30
N MET A 143 -18.13 9.60 -17.68
CA MET A 143 -18.59 9.83 -16.30
C MET A 143 -17.37 9.83 -15.37
N PRO A 144 -17.17 10.88 -14.58
CA PRO A 144 -16.09 10.91 -13.62
C PRO A 144 -16.29 9.78 -12.60
N ARG A 145 -15.31 8.87 -12.51
CA ARG A 145 -15.33 7.81 -11.50
C ARG A 145 -14.69 8.32 -10.21
N ALA A 146 -15.46 8.34 -9.15
CA ALA A 146 -14.94 8.62 -7.82
C ALA A 146 -14.12 7.41 -7.35
N ARG A 147 -12.84 7.61 -7.05
CA ARG A 147 -12.02 6.62 -6.36
C ARG A 147 -12.38 6.62 -4.89
N SER A 148 -12.50 5.45 -4.31
CA SER A 148 -12.72 5.29 -2.87
C SER A 148 -11.42 5.34 -2.07
N ALA A 149 -10.31 4.88 -2.68
CA ALA A 149 -9.00 4.85 -2.06
C ALA A 149 -7.88 4.84 -3.11
N GLU A 150 -6.64 5.10 -2.67
CA GLU A 150 -5.43 5.06 -3.52
C GLU A 150 -4.20 4.86 -2.65
N THR A 151 -3.29 3.97 -3.08
CA THR A 151 -1.97 3.78 -2.48
C THR A 151 -0.89 4.37 -3.37
N ARG A 152 0.04 5.14 -2.77
CA ARG A 152 1.22 5.72 -3.44
C ARG A 152 2.47 5.37 -2.68
N PHE A 153 3.57 5.16 -3.37
CA PHE A 153 4.88 5.02 -2.75
C PHE A 153 5.88 6.04 -3.29
N GLU A 154 6.85 6.37 -2.47
CA GLU A 154 8.02 7.18 -2.84
C GLU A 154 9.29 6.44 -2.39
N LEU A 155 10.35 6.60 -3.18
CA LEU A 155 11.67 6.04 -2.87
C LEU A 155 12.56 7.13 -2.28
N TYR A 156 13.34 6.81 -1.25
CA TYR A 156 14.28 7.74 -0.64
C TYR A 156 15.51 7.03 -0.08
N ALA A 157 16.57 7.80 0.14
CA ALA A 157 17.75 7.32 0.85
C ALA A 157 17.58 7.54 2.35
N LYS A 158 17.41 6.48 3.13
CA LYS A 158 17.38 6.54 4.60
C LYS A 158 18.81 6.66 5.12
N LYS A 159 19.13 7.77 5.79
CA LYS A 159 20.44 7.93 6.42
C LYS A 159 20.56 7.02 7.65
N PRO A 160 21.75 6.46 7.93
CA PRO A 160 21.99 5.74 9.18
C PRO A 160 21.77 6.65 10.39
N THR A 161 21.17 6.12 11.44
CA THR A 161 20.80 6.89 12.66
C THR A 161 22.01 7.28 13.52
N VAL A 162 23.17 6.63 13.30
CA VAL A 162 24.43 6.93 14.03
C VAL A 162 25.21 7.94 13.21
N ALA A 163 25.71 8.98 13.89
CA ALA A 163 26.46 10.11 13.34
C ALA A 163 27.81 9.79 12.64
N ALA A 164 28.08 8.54 12.28
CA ALA A 164 29.19 8.13 11.42
C ALA A 164 28.80 8.44 9.96
N SER A 165 29.04 9.65 9.56
CA SER A 165 28.51 10.34 8.40
C SER A 165 28.95 9.84 7.02
N ASP A 166 29.82 8.86 6.91
CA ASP A 166 30.39 8.40 5.61
C ASP A 166 29.75 7.12 5.08
N GLN A 167 28.80 6.52 5.78
CA GLN A 167 28.10 5.35 5.26
C GLN A 167 27.05 5.74 4.22
N PRO A 168 26.97 5.02 3.10
CA PRO A 168 25.96 5.28 2.08
C PRO A 168 24.55 5.08 2.66
N GLY A 169 23.60 5.91 2.23
CA GLY A 169 22.21 5.77 2.62
C GLY A 169 21.64 4.42 2.16
N ILE A 170 20.65 3.92 2.89
CA ILE A 170 19.93 2.69 2.54
C ILE A 170 18.74 3.05 1.67
N LEU A 171 18.60 2.41 0.49
CA LEU A 171 17.45 2.60 -0.36
C LEU A 171 16.18 2.11 0.36
N SER A 172 15.27 3.01 0.60
CA SER A 172 14.04 2.75 1.34
C SER A 172 12.83 3.29 0.58
N HIS A 173 11.65 2.90 0.99
CA HIS A 173 10.41 3.45 0.47
C HIS A 173 9.49 3.88 1.62
N ARG A 174 8.58 4.78 1.32
CA ARG A 174 7.49 5.21 2.17
C ARG A 174 6.19 5.08 1.38
N VAL A 175 5.13 4.70 2.06
CA VAL A 175 3.82 4.53 1.43
C VAL A 175 2.83 5.50 2.05
N THR A 176 1.99 6.13 1.21
CA THR A 176 0.83 6.89 1.66
C THR A 176 -0.42 6.27 1.07
N VAL A 177 -1.35 5.93 1.94
CA VAL A 177 -2.66 5.38 1.62
C VAL A 177 -3.71 6.47 1.87
N TYR A 178 -4.44 6.83 0.83
CA TYR A 178 -5.55 7.78 0.88
C TYR A 178 -6.87 7.02 0.82
N ILE A 179 -7.76 7.25 1.79
CA ILE A 179 -9.08 6.64 1.83
C ILE A 179 -10.13 7.73 2.06
N ARG A 180 -11.12 7.79 1.18
CA ARG A 180 -12.23 8.72 1.31
C ARG A 180 -13.06 8.38 2.54
N PRO A 181 -13.37 9.38 3.40
CA PRO A 181 -14.07 9.15 4.66
C PRO A 181 -15.61 9.05 4.51
N ASP A 182 -16.15 9.27 3.32
CA ASP A 182 -17.58 9.34 3.02
C ASP A 182 -18.18 7.99 2.58
N GLN A 183 -17.69 6.91 3.15
CA GLN A 183 -18.14 5.54 2.88
C GLN A 183 -18.76 4.91 4.15
N ALA A 184 -19.59 3.87 3.99
CA ALA A 184 -20.05 3.07 5.12
C ALA A 184 -18.88 2.33 5.79
N ALA A 185 -18.98 2.03 7.08
CA ALA A 185 -17.89 1.47 7.89
C ALA A 185 -17.29 0.19 7.30
N ASP A 186 -18.12 -0.73 6.80
CA ASP A 186 -17.63 -1.99 6.20
C ASP A 186 -16.84 -1.75 4.91
N TYR A 187 -17.25 -0.77 4.11
CA TYR A 187 -16.52 -0.39 2.90
C TYR A 187 -15.23 0.36 3.22
N LEU A 188 -15.21 1.19 4.29
CA LEU A 188 -13.98 1.81 4.79
C LEU A 188 -12.96 0.76 5.23
N GLN A 189 -13.40 -0.23 6.01
CA GLN A 189 -12.52 -1.33 6.45
C GLN A 189 -12.01 -2.15 5.26
N ALA A 190 -12.89 -2.45 4.30
CA ALA A 190 -12.52 -3.18 3.09
C ALA A 190 -11.52 -2.40 2.23
N ALA A 191 -11.75 -1.10 2.02
CA ALA A 191 -10.82 -0.24 1.30
C ALA A 191 -9.47 -0.16 2.02
N ALA A 192 -9.46 0.01 3.34
CA ALA A 192 -8.23 0.02 4.13
C ALA A 192 -7.48 -1.31 4.04
N ARG A 193 -8.18 -2.44 4.12
CA ARG A 193 -7.59 -3.79 3.96
C ARG A 193 -6.96 -3.96 2.59
N HIS A 194 -7.64 -3.54 1.53
CA HIS A 194 -7.17 -3.62 0.16
C HIS A 194 -5.92 -2.75 -0.04
N GLU A 195 -5.98 -1.48 0.33
CA GLU A 195 -4.85 -0.55 0.16
C GLU A 195 -3.65 -0.94 1.03
N LEU A 196 -3.87 -1.48 2.22
CA LEU A 196 -2.80 -2.05 3.04
C LEU A 196 -2.12 -3.24 2.35
N GLY A 197 -2.85 -4.08 1.64
CA GLY A 197 -2.25 -5.15 0.84
C GLY A 197 -1.25 -4.62 -0.19
N HIS A 198 -1.58 -3.50 -0.88
CA HIS A 198 -0.64 -2.80 -1.75
C HIS A 198 0.53 -2.22 -0.97
N ALA A 199 0.26 -1.55 0.14
CA ALA A 199 1.29 -0.95 0.99
C ALA A 199 2.27 -1.98 1.56
N LEU A 200 1.82 -3.23 1.76
CA LEU A 200 2.61 -4.33 2.27
C LEU A 200 3.33 -5.14 1.18
N GLY A 201 3.12 -4.83 -0.10
CA GLY A 201 3.92 -5.38 -1.19
C GLY A 201 3.15 -6.02 -2.34
N ILE A 202 1.85 -6.29 -2.23
CA ILE A 202 1.07 -6.84 -3.35
C ILE A 202 0.73 -5.72 -4.33
N TRP A 203 1.67 -5.38 -5.21
CA TRP A 203 1.52 -4.31 -6.19
C TRP A 203 0.79 -4.79 -7.44
N GLY A 204 -0.40 -5.34 -7.26
CA GLY A 204 -1.26 -5.94 -8.27
C GLY A 204 -2.63 -6.28 -7.70
N HIS A 205 -3.51 -6.85 -8.51
CA HIS A 205 -4.87 -7.19 -8.10
C HIS A 205 -5.19 -8.65 -8.40
N SER A 206 -6.00 -9.25 -7.54
CA SER A 206 -6.59 -10.56 -7.80
C SER A 206 -7.72 -10.48 -8.83
N PRO A 207 -7.87 -11.47 -9.70
CA PRO A 207 -9.05 -11.63 -10.54
C PRO A 207 -10.27 -12.19 -9.79
N GLU A 208 -10.10 -12.71 -8.55
CA GLU A 208 -11.13 -13.42 -7.80
C GLU A 208 -11.84 -12.49 -6.79
N PRO A 209 -13.19 -12.42 -6.81
CA PRO A 209 -13.95 -11.52 -5.93
C PRO A 209 -13.92 -11.93 -4.45
N THR A 210 -13.40 -13.10 -4.14
CA THR A 210 -13.22 -13.64 -2.78
C THR A 210 -11.91 -13.21 -2.13
N ASP A 211 -11.02 -12.54 -2.85
CA ASP A 211 -9.75 -12.04 -2.36
C ASP A 211 -9.85 -10.57 -1.94
N ALA A 212 -9.12 -10.17 -0.90
CA ALA A 212 -9.10 -8.79 -0.42
C ALA A 212 -8.55 -7.82 -1.48
N LEU A 213 -7.61 -8.28 -2.31
CA LEU A 213 -7.01 -7.50 -3.40
C LEU A 213 -7.76 -7.65 -4.74
N TYR A 214 -9.03 -8.04 -4.73
CA TYR A 214 -9.84 -8.04 -5.95
C TYR A 214 -9.91 -6.64 -6.57
N PHE A 215 -9.79 -6.54 -7.89
CA PHE A 215 -9.65 -5.26 -8.61
C PHE A 215 -10.88 -4.35 -8.56
N SER A 216 -12.02 -4.82 -8.03
CA SER A 216 -13.28 -4.09 -8.01
C SER A 216 -14.00 -4.21 -6.68
N GLN A 217 -14.72 -3.16 -6.29
CA GLN A 217 -15.56 -3.19 -5.10
C GLN A 217 -16.76 -4.13 -5.30
N VAL A 218 -16.98 -5.02 -4.33
CA VAL A 218 -18.09 -5.97 -4.31
C VAL A 218 -19.07 -5.63 -3.18
N ARG A 219 -20.31 -6.12 -3.30
CA ARG A 219 -21.35 -5.88 -2.30
C ARG A 219 -20.99 -6.42 -0.91
N ASN A 220 -20.34 -7.58 -0.87
CA ASN A 220 -19.86 -8.23 0.35
C ASN A 220 -18.32 -8.27 0.28
N PRO A 221 -17.63 -7.27 0.85
CA PRO A 221 -16.17 -7.20 0.76
C PRO A 221 -15.49 -8.41 1.36
N ALA A 222 -14.54 -8.99 0.62
CA ALA A 222 -13.78 -10.15 1.06
C ALA A 222 -12.84 -9.81 2.24
N LYS A 223 -12.58 -10.81 3.07
CA LYS A 223 -11.49 -10.79 4.05
C LYS A 223 -10.17 -11.12 3.35
N ILE A 224 -9.05 -10.97 4.05
CA ILE A 224 -7.75 -11.48 3.56
C ILE A 224 -7.88 -12.98 3.33
N SER A 225 -7.65 -13.42 2.09
CA SER A 225 -7.75 -14.81 1.67
C SER A 225 -6.42 -15.55 1.80
N ALA A 226 -6.45 -16.86 1.71
CA ALA A 226 -5.23 -17.66 1.59
C ALA A 226 -4.43 -17.30 0.33
N ARG A 227 -5.12 -16.95 -0.76
CA ARG A 227 -4.49 -16.53 -2.03
C ARG A 227 -3.77 -15.19 -1.89
N ASP A 228 -4.34 -14.23 -1.12
CA ASP A 228 -3.66 -12.96 -0.80
C ASP A 228 -2.36 -13.22 -0.06
N LEU A 229 -2.39 -14.11 0.95
CA LEU A 229 -1.22 -14.46 1.77
C LEU A 229 -0.16 -15.24 0.99
N ASN A 230 -0.58 -16.19 0.15
CA ASN A 230 0.31 -16.92 -0.74
C ASN A 230 1.01 -15.96 -1.72
N THR A 231 0.26 -14.98 -2.26
CA THR A 231 0.81 -13.96 -3.15
C THR A 231 1.79 -13.06 -2.39
N LEU A 232 1.43 -12.58 -1.19
CA LEU A 232 2.30 -11.77 -0.36
C LEU A 232 3.61 -12.51 -0.04
N LYS A 233 3.53 -13.78 0.38
CA LYS A 233 4.70 -14.61 0.67
C LYS A 233 5.61 -14.74 -0.55
N ARG A 234 5.05 -15.02 -1.73
CA ARG A 234 5.83 -15.07 -2.97
C ARG A 234 6.48 -13.74 -3.33
N VAL A 235 5.86 -12.60 -3.04
CA VAL A 235 6.47 -11.26 -3.21
C VAL A 235 7.70 -11.12 -2.31
N TYR A 236 7.60 -11.54 -1.05
CA TYR A 236 8.71 -11.45 -0.10
C TYR A 236 9.84 -12.46 -0.37
N GLU A 237 9.59 -13.49 -1.14
CA GLU A 237 10.60 -14.44 -1.64
C GLU A 237 11.36 -13.92 -2.86
N GLN A 238 10.99 -12.73 -3.39
CA GLN A 238 11.63 -12.17 -4.56
C GLN A 238 12.77 -11.21 -4.21
N PRO A 239 13.76 -11.09 -5.10
CA PRO A 239 14.83 -10.11 -4.92
C PRO A 239 14.29 -8.68 -5.04
N THR A 240 14.69 -7.81 -4.11
CA THR A 240 14.40 -6.37 -4.11
C THR A 240 15.68 -5.56 -3.98
N ARG A 241 15.66 -4.31 -4.47
CA ARG A 241 16.73 -3.33 -4.26
C ARG A 241 16.55 -2.53 -2.97
N LEU A 242 15.37 -2.63 -2.32
CA LEU A 242 15.06 -1.95 -1.07
C LEU A 242 15.82 -2.59 0.10
N GLY A 243 16.15 -1.78 1.11
CA GLY A 243 16.85 -2.25 2.31
C GLY A 243 18.37 -2.43 2.16
N TRP A 244 18.94 -2.11 1.00
CA TRP A 244 20.37 -2.23 0.74
C TRP A 244 21.02 -0.86 0.56
N ALA A 245 22.33 -0.80 0.84
CA ALA A 245 23.11 0.43 0.72
C ALA A 245 23.17 0.90 -0.75
N LEU A 246 22.98 2.19 -0.96
CA LEU A 246 23.20 2.84 -2.24
C LEU A 246 24.67 2.71 -2.63
N LYS A 247 24.94 2.64 -3.93
CA LYS A 247 26.31 2.68 -4.43
C LYS A 247 26.82 4.13 -4.37
N ASN A 248 28.04 4.31 -3.89
CA ASN A 248 28.75 5.58 -3.96
C ASN A 248 29.07 5.94 -5.41
#